data_6f83c3e3480191807693c8a0660cd5f8
#
_entry.id   6f83c3e3480191807693c8a0660cd5f8
#
_cell.length_a   1.000
_cell.length_b   1.000
_cell.length_c   1.000
_cell.angle_alpha   90.00
_cell.angle_beta   90.00
_cell.angle_gamma   90.00
#
_symmetry.space_group_name_H-M   'P 1'
#
loop_
_entity.id
_entity.type
_entity.pdbx_description
1 polymer ?
#
loop_
_entity_poly.entity_id
_entity_poly.type
_entity_poly.pdbx_seq_one_letter_code
_entity_poly.pdbx_strand_id
1 'polypeptide(L)'
;PISKVCWDNYLSVNPKDANKLNLKTDSGVMSTNLLSLKLNGSEYEIPAIIQPGQAEGTIGLALGYGRKLAGPVGDNVGFNAYSLIDSSNMNQNLVISNVSVSNSGKEYRIAQTQTHQTIMARESVIQETTLDEYKKDVYAGKYQFKVATSQGKKIPEEVTLWDGHEYPNHHWVMSVDLNACTGCGACTVACQVENNVPVVGKEEVLNRREMAWLRIDRYY
;
A
#
# COMPACT_ATOMS: atom_id res chain seq x y z
N PRO A 1 -7.39 -1.76 1.96
CA PRO A 1 -6.12 -2.30 2.41
C PRO A 1 -5.16 -2.67 1.26
N ILE A 2 -5.67 -2.90 0.05
CA ILE A 2 -4.82 -3.32 -1.07
C ILE A 2 -4.07 -2.15 -1.70
N SER A 3 -4.73 -1.02 -1.97
CA SER A 3 -4.13 0.11 -2.70
C SER A 3 -3.16 0.95 -1.87
N LYS A 4 -3.29 0.98 -0.57
CA LYS A 4 -2.53 1.83 0.36
C LYS A 4 -2.65 3.35 0.15
N VAL A 5 -3.30 3.79 -0.92
CA VAL A 5 -3.66 5.20 -1.13
C VAL A 5 -4.94 5.50 -0.38
N CYS A 6 -4.96 6.63 0.32
CA CYS A 6 -6.08 7.09 1.13
C CYS A 6 -6.60 8.44 0.60
N TRP A 7 -7.92 8.64 0.72
CA TRP A 7 -8.64 9.87 0.31
C TRP A 7 -8.59 10.25 -1.16
N ASP A 8 -7.97 9.45 -2.03
CA ASP A 8 -7.97 9.69 -3.47
C ASP A 8 -8.16 8.38 -4.23
N ASN A 9 -8.81 8.44 -5.39
CA ASN A 9 -8.60 7.49 -6.45
C ASN A 9 -7.52 8.02 -7.40
N TYR A 10 -6.98 7.13 -8.20
CA TYR A 10 -5.85 7.43 -9.08
C TYR A 10 -5.89 6.55 -10.32
N LEU A 11 -5.18 6.96 -11.35
CA LEU A 11 -4.92 6.13 -12.51
C LEU A 11 -3.82 5.12 -12.17
N SER A 12 -4.15 3.84 -12.15
CA SER A 12 -3.15 2.78 -12.06
C SER A 12 -2.54 2.55 -13.44
N VAL A 13 -1.21 2.54 -13.52
CA VAL A 13 -0.46 2.52 -14.78
C VAL A 13 0.59 1.42 -14.74
N ASN A 14 0.72 0.66 -15.83
CA ASN A 14 1.78 -0.33 -15.99
C ASN A 14 3.17 0.31 -15.92
N PRO A 15 4.20 -0.33 -15.35
CA PRO A 15 5.56 0.23 -15.26
C PRO A 15 6.17 0.64 -16.61
N LYS A 16 5.91 -0.09 -17.71
CA LYS A 16 6.42 0.29 -19.04
C LYS A 16 5.72 1.54 -19.59
N ASP A 17 4.42 1.65 -19.38
CA ASP A 17 3.66 2.84 -19.79
C ASP A 17 4.02 4.04 -18.92
N ALA A 18 4.28 3.84 -17.63
CA ALA A 18 4.78 4.85 -16.73
C ALA A 18 6.12 5.44 -17.22
N ASN A 19 7.04 4.60 -17.70
CA ASN A 19 8.29 5.05 -18.30
C ASN A 19 8.06 5.87 -19.58
N LYS A 20 7.13 5.45 -20.46
CA LYS A 20 6.74 6.23 -21.66
C LYS A 20 6.15 7.60 -21.32
N LEU A 21 5.41 7.66 -20.22
CA LEU A 21 4.77 8.89 -19.72
C LEU A 21 5.71 9.72 -18.82
N ASN A 22 6.95 9.29 -18.59
CA ASN A 22 7.91 9.94 -17.68
C ASN A 22 7.32 10.17 -16.29
N LEU A 23 6.63 9.16 -15.73
CA LEU A 23 6.14 9.24 -14.36
C LEU A 23 7.28 9.10 -13.36
N LYS A 24 7.25 9.92 -12.32
CA LYS A 24 8.20 9.79 -11.21
C LYS A 24 7.93 8.50 -10.43
N THR A 25 8.99 7.75 -10.16
CA THR A 25 8.93 6.47 -9.45
C THR A 25 9.42 6.57 -8.01
N ASP A 26 9.46 7.75 -7.44
CA ASP A 26 10.06 7.96 -6.12
C ASP A 26 9.32 7.15 -5.04
N SER A 27 9.90 6.01 -4.71
CA SER A 27 9.52 5.25 -3.52
C SER A 27 9.88 6.06 -2.27
N GLY A 28 8.92 6.24 -1.38
CA GLY A 28 9.11 6.96 -0.13
C GLY A 28 8.66 8.43 -0.14
N VAL A 29 8.28 8.98 -1.28
CA VAL A 29 7.70 10.32 -1.38
C VAL A 29 6.18 10.22 -1.57
N MET A 30 5.43 11.00 -0.80
CA MET A 30 3.97 11.09 -0.96
C MET A 30 3.61 12.13 -2.03
N SER A 31 4.20 11.99 -3.21
CA SER A 31 3.97 12.83 -4.39
C SER A 31 3.92 11.96 -5.64
N THR A 32 3.11 12.36 -6.60
CA THR A 32 2.98 11.70 -7.89
C THR A 32 2.67 12.72 -8.99
N ASN A 33 2.76 12.31 -10.25
CA ASN A 33 2.37 13.15 -11.37
C ASN A 33 0.86 13.14 -11.57
N LEU A 34 0.32 14.27 -11.99
CA LEU A 34 -1.01 14.35 -12.60
C LEU A 34 -0.91 13.93 -14.06
N LEU A 35 -1.78 13.02 -14.47
CA LEU A 35 -1.98 12.70 -15.87
C LEU A 35 -3.23 13.44 -16.40
N SER A 36 -3.10 13.98 -17.59
CA SER A 36 -4.24 14.47 -18.38
C SER A 36 -4.85 13.28 -19.11
N LEU A 37 -6.10 12.98 -18.78
CA LEU A 37 -6.92 11.97 -19.42
C LEU A 37 -7.93 12.65 -20.32
N LYS A 38 -7.89 12.38 -21.64
CA LYS A 38 -8.82 12.92 -22.62
C LYS A 38 -9.79 11.86 -23.08
N LEU A 39 -11.07 12.17 -22.95
CA LEU A 39 -12.17 11.29 -23.34
C LEU A 39 -13.36 12.14 -23.81
N ASN A 40 -13.93 11.80 -24.97
CA ASN A 40 -15.12 12.44 -25.53
C ASN A 40 -15.04 13.98 -25.57
N GLY A 41 -13.85 14.52 -25.91
CA GLY A 41 -13.64 15.98 -25.99
C GLY A 41 -13.44 16.68 -24.64
N SER A 42 -13.55 15.98 -23.54
CA SER A 42 -13.26 16.49 -22.19
C SER A 42 -11.86 16.07 -21.74
N GLU A 43 -11.25 16.90 -20.89
CA GLU A 43 -9.93 16.67 -20.32
C GLU A 43 -10.01 16.69 -18.80
N TYR A 44 -9.38 15.70 -18.15
CA TYR A 44 -9.40 15.50 -16.71
C TYR A 44 -7.96 15.33 -16.19
N GLU A 45 -7.61 15.99 -15.11
CA GLU A 45 -6.33 15.81 -14.43
C GLU A 45 -6.53 14.86 -13.24
N ILE A 46 -5.88 13.72 -13.25
CA ILE A 46 -6.02 12.67 -12.24
C ILE A 46 -4.63 12.19 -11.80
N PRO A 47 -4.37 12.01 -10.49
CA PRO A 47 -3.08 11.49 -10.02
C PRO A 47 -2.86 10.06 -10.54
N ALA A 48 -1.61 9.68 -10.76
CA ALA A 48 -1.24 8.37 -11.27
C ALA A 48 -0.34 7.61 -10.31
N ILE A 49 -0.52 6.30 -10.21
CA ILE A 49 0.33 5.39 -9.43
C ILE A 49 0.78 4.25 -10.32
N ILE A 50 2.07 3.91 -10.24
CA ILE A 50 2.63 2.77 -10.95
C ILE A 50 2.16 1.49 -10.27
N GLN A 51 1.52 0.62 -11.07
CA GLN A 51 0.97 -0.64 -10.61
C GLN A 51 1.65 -1.80 -11.34
N PRO A 52 2.65 -2.46 -10.70
CA PRO A 52 3.20 -3.70 -11.22
C PRO A 52 2.13 -4.78 -11.39
N GLY A 53 2.23 -5.58 -12.44
CA GLY A 53 1.25 -6.61 -12.78
C GLY A 53 0.04 -6.15 -13.59
N GLN A 54 -0.16 -4.84 -13.79
CA GLN A 54 -1.19 -4.34 -14.68
C GLN A 54 -0.79 -4.57 -16.16
N ALA A 55 -1.76 -4.84 -17.02
CA ALA A 55 -1.51 -5.03 -18.44
C ALA A 55 -0.99 -3.75 -19.10
N GLU A 56 -0.03 -3.90 -20.01
CA GLU A 56 0.50 -2.78 -20.83
C GLU A 56 -0.61 -2.20 -21.72
N GLY A 57 -0.63 -0.89 -21.89
CA GLY A 57 -1.65 -0.18 -22.68
C GLY A 57 -3.01 -0.06 -21.98
N THR A 58 -3.09 -0.37 -20.69
CA THR A 58 -4.30 -0.22 -19.89
C THR A 58 -4.09 0.70 -18.69
N ILE A 59 -5.14 1.41 -18.32
CA ILE A 59 -5.19 2.19 -17.07
C ILE A 59 -6.44 1.80 -16.30
N GLY A 60 -6.33 1.80 -14.97
CA GLY A 60 -7.46 1.54 -14.08
C GLY A 60 -7.80 2.77 -13.26
N LEU A 61 -9.10 3.00 -13.03
CA LEU A 61 -9.60 4.08 -12.18
C LEU A 61 -10.75 3.57 -11.32
N ALA A 62 -10.61 3.69 -10.00
CA ALA A 62 -11.63 3.22 -9.06
C ALA A 62 -12.84 4.16 -9.05
N LEU A 63 -14.04 3.59 -9.00
CA LEU A 63 -15.30 4.29 -8.80
C LEU A 63 -15.52 4.65 -7.32
N GLY A 64 -16.52 5.52 -7.05
CA GLY A 64 -17.00 5.80 -5.70
C GLY A 64 -16.40 7.04 -5.02
N TYR A 65 -15.56 7.77 -5.70
CA TYR A 65 -14.94 9.02 -5.25
C TYR A 65 -15.62 10.26 -5.83
N GLY A 66 -15.19 11.45 -5.41
CA GLY A 66 -15.72 12.73 -5.92
C GLY A 66 -17.16 13.03 -5.51
N ARG A 67 -17.62 12.49 -4.38
CA ARG A 67 -18.96 12.75 -3.82
C ARG A 67 -19.02 14.16 -3.24
N LYS A 68 -20.23 14.74 -3.23
CA LYS A 68 -20.49 16.10 -2.75
C LYS A 68 -21.37 16.16 -1.50
N LEU A 69 -22.00 15.06 -1.11
CA LEU A 69 -22.92 14.96 0.04
C LEU A 69 -22.58 13.72 0.87
N ALA A 70 -21.29 13.53 1.20
CA ALA A 70 -20.78 12.41 1.96
C ALA A 70 -20.32 12.82 3.37
N GLY A 71 -20.49 14.09 3.74
CA GLY A 71 -20.04 14.66 4.99
C GLY A 71 -18.60 15.21 4.93
N PRO A 72 -18.14 15.89 6.00
CA PRO A 72 -16.92 16.69 5.98
C PRO A 72 -15.64 15.91 5.67
N VAL A 73 -15.62 14.60 5.90
CA VAL A 73 -14.46 13.74 5.61
C VAL A 73 -14.49 13.19 4.18
N GLY A 74 -15.67 13.07 3.59
CA GLY A 74 -15.87 12.42 2.28
C GLY A 74 -16.16 13.35 1.13
N ASP A 75 -16.51 14.62 1.39
CA ASP A 75 -16.89 15.58 0.35
C ASP A 75 -15.69 16.00 -0.50
N ASN A 76 -15.87 15.97 -1.81
CA ASN A 76 -14.87 16.35 -2.82
C ASN A 76 -13.54 15.58 -2.71
N VAL A 77 -13.56 14.38 -2.18
CA VAL A 77 -12.39 13.52 -2.08
C VAL A 77 -12.23 12.69 -3.36
N GLY A 78 -11.11 12.88 -4.05
CA GLY A 78 -10.80 12.20 -5.31
C GLY A 78 -11.65 12.68 -6.50
N PHE A 79 -11.62 11.91 -7.57
CA PHE A 79 -12.29 12.20 -8.83
C PHE A 79 -13.55 11.34 -9.01
N ASN A 80 -14.64 11.95 -9.46
CA ASN A 80 -15.88 11.22 -9.77
C ASN A 80 -15.76 10.47 -11.11
N ALA A 81 -15.30 9.22 -11.07
CA ALA A 81 -15.13 8.41 -12.26
C ALA A 81 -16.46 7.97 -12.92
N TYR A 82 -17.59 8.09 -12.25
CA TYR A 82 -18.89 7.85 -12.88
C TYR A 82 -19.20 8.83 -14.02
N SER A 83 -18.60 10.02 -14.00
CA SER A 83 -18.74 10.99 -15.11
C SER A 83 -18.13 10.54 -16.44
N LEU A 84 -17.28 9.50 -16.41
CA LEU A 84 -16.65 8.92 -17.60
C LEU A 84 -17.49 7.78 -18.21
N ILE A 85 -18.47 7.26 -17.48
CA ILE A 85 -19.28 6.11 -17.88
C ILE A 85 -20.56 6.62 -18.58
N ASP A 86 -20.86 6.07 -19.73
CA ASP A 86 -22.14 6.34 -20.41
C ASP A 86 -23.29 5.74 -19.58
N SER A 87 -24.21 6.60 -19.18
CA SER A 87 -25.38 6.23 -18.36
C SER A 87 -26.30 5.20 -19.04
N SER A 88 -26.29 5.10 -20.36
CA SER A 88 -27.07 4.12 -21.12
C SER A 88 -26.51 2.68 -20.97
N ASN A 89 -25.27 2.52 -20.56
CA ASN A 89 -24.54 1.24 -20.50
C ASN A 89 -23.89 0.96 -19.14
N MET A 90 -24.32 1.62 -18.08
CA MET A 90 -23.69 1.56 -16.75
C MET A 90 -23.50 0.12 -16.20
N ASN A 91 -24.37 -0.82 -16.58
CA ASN A 91 -24.32 -2.20 -16.09
C ASN A 91 -23.48 -3.14 -16.98
N GLN A 92 -23.02 -2.70 -18.13
CA GLN A 92 -22.41 -3.58 -19.12
C GLN A 92 -20.99 -3.19 -19.53
N ASN A 93 -20.55 -1.96 -19.31
CA ASN A 93 -19.29 -1.50 -19.90
C ASN A 93 -18.47 -0.61 -18.96
N LEU A 94 -17.74 -1.24 -18.07
CA LEU A 94 -16.71 -0.56 -17.26
C LEU A 94 -15.36 -0.45 -17.99
N VAL A 95 -15.31 -0.89 -19.26
CA VAL A 95 -14.14 -0.79 -20.13
C VAL A 95 -14.39 0.29 -21.18
N ILE A 96 -13.55 1.32 -21.17
CA ILE A 96 -13.63 2.44 -22.11
C ILE A 96 -12.41 2.37 -23.03
N SER A 97 -12.65 2.37 -24.34
CA SER A 97 -11.62 2.37 -25.37
C SER A 97 -11.35 3.81 -25.87
N ASN A 98 -10.23 3.98 -26.59
CA ASN A 98 -9.85 5.25 -27.24
C ASN A 98 -9.65 6.41 -26.25
N VAL A 99 -9.07 6.10 -25.08
CA VAL A 99 -8.64 7.10 -24.10
C VAL A 99 -7.23 7.58 -24.44
N SER A 100 -7.03 8.89 -24.47
CA SER A 100 -5.69 9.48 -24.60
C SER A 100 -5.20 9.94 -23.25
N VAL A 101 -3.95 9.58 -22.93
CA VAL A 101 -3.33 9.93 -21.67
C VAL A 101 -1.95 10.55 -21.90
N SER A 102 -1.68 11.65 -21.22
CA SER A 102 -0.38 12.34 -21.28
C SER A 102 0.01 12.87 -19.90
N ASN A 103 1.32 13.05 -19.66
CA ASN A 103 1.79 13.68 -18.44
C ASN A 103 1.49 15.20 -18.51
N SER A 104 0.78 15.73 -17.51
CA SER A 104 0.47 17.15 -17.43
C SER A 104 1.66 18.02 -16.99
N GLY A 105 2.75 17.41 -16.51
CA GLY A 105 3.90 18.09 -15.91
C GLY A 105 3.67 18.60 -14.50
N LYS A 106 2.47 18.44 -13.95
CA LYS A 106 2.13 18.85 -12.59
C LYS A 106 2.33 17.73 -11.59
N GLU A 107 2.60 18.09 -10.34
CA GLU A 107 2.71 17.16 -9.22
C GLU A 107 1.50 17.24 -8.30
N TYR A 108 1.17 16.13 -7.66
CA TYR A 108 0.10 16.01 -6.70
C TYR A 108 0.56 15.27 -5.45
N ARG A 109 0.24 15.81 -4.27
CA ARG A 109 0.52 15.14 -3.00
C ARG A 109 -0.55 14.09 -2.75
N ILE A 110 -0.15 12.83 -2.69
CA ILE A 110 -1.04 11.68 -2.50
C ILE A 110 -0.71 10.97 -1.20
N ALA A 111 -1.70 10.83 -0.33
CA ALA A 111 -1.52 10.18 0.97
C ALA A 111 -1.46 8.66 0.81
N GLN A 112 -0.40 8.05 1.31
CA GLN A 112 -0.16 6.61 1.25
C GLN A 112 0.24 6.08 2.62
N THR A 113 -0.38 4.99 3.06
CA THR A 113 0.00 4.30 4.30
C THR A 113 1.15 3.32 4.12
N GLN A 114 1.51 3.02 2.87
CA GLN A 114 2.71 2.26 2.51
C GLN A 114 3.40 2.94 1.32
N THR A 115 4.64 3.34 1.48
CA THR A 115 5.46 3.97 0.43
C THR A 115 6.55 3.04 -0.10
N HIS A 116 6.85 1.94 0.61
CA HIS A 116 7.79 0.91 0.17
C HIS A 116 7.07 -0.17 -0.62
N GLN A 117 7.51 -0.42 -1.86
CA GLN A 117 6.86 -1.37 -2.77
C GLN A 117 7.71 -2.63 -3.01
N THR A 118 8.98 -2.61 -2.65
CA THR A 118 9.90 -3.74 -2.79
C THR A 118 10.61 -4.02 -1.46
N ILE A 119 11.07 -5.24 -1.27
CA ILE A 119 11.86 -5.61 -0.08
C ILE A 119 13.27 -5.00 -0.07
N MET A 120 13.73 -4.43 -1.19
CA MET A 120 15.05 -3.79 -1.33
C MET A 120 16.20 -4.67 -0.79
N ALA A 121 16.22 -5.95 -1.17
CA ALA A 121 17.15 -6.98 -0.70
C ALA A 121 17.18 -7.16 0.84
N ARG A 122 16.11 -6.77 1.55
CA ARG A 122 15.96 -7.01 3.00
C ARG A 122 15.24 -8.34 3.22
N GLU A 123 15.98 -9.43 3.22
CA GLU A 123 15.45 -10.79 3.40
C GLU A 123 14.62 -10.96 4.70
N SER A 124 14.94 -10.16 5.73
CA SER A 124 14.23 -10.18 7.01
C SER A 124 12.76 -9.68 6.93
N VAL A 125 12.35 -9.02 5.84
CA VAL A 125 10.98 -8.50 5.68
C VAL A 125 9.99 -9.61 5.42
N ILE A 126 10.38 -10.61 4.62
CA ILE A 126 9.56 -11.79 4.32
C ILE A 126 10.36 -13.02 4.75
N GLN A 127 9.83 -13.75 5.70
CA GLN A 127 10.42 -14.99 6.21
C GLN A 127 9.41 -16.11 5.99
N GLU A 128 9.84 -17.15 5.30
CA GLU A 128 8.98 -18.28 4.94
C GLU A 128 9.70 -19.60 5.11
N THR A 129 8.95 -20.65 5.39
CA THR A 129 9.45 -22.02 5.45
C THR A 129 8.33 -23.00 5.14
N THR A 130 8.69 -24.25 4.88
CA THR A 130 7.74 -25.33 4.76
C THR A 130 7.53 -26.06 6.08
N LEU A 131 6.40 -26.76 6.23
CA LEU A 131 6.14 -27.57 7.42
C LEU A 131 7.19 -28.65 7.62
N ASP A 132 7.69 -29.24 6.54
CA ASP A 132 8.68 -30.33 6.61
C ASP A 132 10.05 -29.84 7.05
N GLU A 133 10.43 -28.63 6.66
CA GLU A 133 11.65 -27.96 7.15
C GLU A 133 11.50 -27.55 8.62
N TYR A 134 10.35 -26.96 8.99
CA TYR A 134 10.06 -26.60 10.38
C TYR A 134 10.11 -27.80 11.33
N LYS A 135 9.63 -28.98 10.90
CA LYS A 135 9.72 -30.22 11.71
C LYS A 135 11.16 -30.70 11.94
N LYS A 136 12.08 -30.34 11.06
CA LYS A 136 13.49 -30.69 11.18
C LYS A 136 14.27 -29.65 12.02
N ASP A 137 13.91 -28.38 11.81
CA ASP A 137 14.52 -27.24 12.50
C ASP A 137 13.45 -26.18 12.79
N VAL A 138 13.15 -25.93 14.05
CA VAL A 138 12.16 -24.95 14.51
C VAL A 138 12.56 -23.50 14.17
N TYR A 139 13.81 -23.27 13.78
CA TYR A 139 14.30 -21.97 13.33
C TYR A 139 14.34 -21.85 11.80
N ALA A 140 13.91 -22.86 11.07
CA ALA A 140 13.84 -22.81 9.60
C ALA A 140 13.05 -21.59 9.13
N GLY A 141 13.58 -20.90 8.12
CA GLY A 141 12.99 -19.67 7.57
C GLY A 141 13.13 -18.41 8.42
N LYS A 142 13.66 -18.50 9.64
CA LYS A 142 13.94 -17.32 10.48
C LYS A 142 15.23 -16.63 10.07
N TYR A 143 15.13 -15.36 9.71
CA TYR A 143 16.30 -14.51 9.51
C TYR A 143 16.89 -14.14 10.87
N GLN A 144 18.08 -14.64 11.18
CA GLN A 144 18.82 -14.26 12.37
C GLN A 144 19.78 -13.11 12.05
N PHE A 145 19.41 -11.92 12.48
CA PHE A 145 20.33 -10.79 12.44
C PHE A 145 21.52 -11.04 13.34
N LYS A 146 22.73 -10.77 12.84
CA LYS A 146 23.98 -10.91 13.62
C LYS A 146 24.68 -9.57 13.74
N VAL A 147 25.02 -9.20 14.97
CA VAL A 147 25.77 -7.98 15.29
C VAL A 147 27.27 -8.29 15.20
N ALA A 148 28.02 -7.39 14.57
CA ALA A 148 29.47 -7.47 14.55
C ALA A 148 30.04 -7.05 15.92
N THR A 149 30.87 -7.89 16.53
CA THR A 149 31.56 -7.63 17.78
C THR A 149 33.06 -7.82 17.61
N SER A 150 33.86 -7.40 18.58
CA SER A 150 35.32 -7.69 18.64
C SER A 150 35.68 -9.18 18.69
N GLN A 151 34.69 -10.01 19.04
CA GLN A 151 34.83 -11.48 19.12
C GLN A 151 34.18 -12.23 17.96
N GLY A 152 33.79 -11.51 16.90
CA GLY A 152 33.07 -12.06 15.75
C GLY A 152 31.60 -11.66 15.70
N LYS A 153 30.83 -12.30 14.83
CA LYS A 153 29.39 -12.03 14.69
C LYS A 153 28.61 -12.84 15.74
N LYS A 154 27.80 -12.16 16.55
CA LYS A 154 26.95 -12.74 17.59
C LYS A 154 25.47 -12.37 17.34
N ILE A 155 24.54 -13.17 17.85
CA ILE A 155 23.13 -12.82 17.86
C ILE A 155 22.86 -11.74 18.92
N PRO A 156 21.84 -10.86 18.77
CA PRO A 156 21.58 -9.76 19.72
C PRO A 156 21.42 -10.22 21.17
N GLU A 157 20.83 -11.38 21.40
CA GLU A 157 20.60 -11.96 22.74
C GLU A 157 21.89 -12.25 23.48
N GLU A 158 22.99 -12.52 22.76
CA GLU A 158 24.31 -12.80 23.37
C GLU A 158 25.08 -11.52 23.75
N VAL A 159 24.63 -10.36 23.25
CA VAL A 159 25.33 -9.07 23.43
C VAL A 159 24.46 -8.00 24.09
N THR A 160 23.21 -8.35 24.44
CA THR A 160 22.33 -7.44 25.16
C THR A 160 22.84 -7.16 26.57
N LEU A 161 22.60 -5.93 27.06
CA LEU A 161 22.88 -5.54 28.44
C LEU A 161 21.68 -5.80 29.37
N TRP A 162 20.59 -6.30 28.83
CA TRP A 162 19.34 -6.51 29.55
C TRP A 162 19.06 -7.99 29.67
N ASP A 163 18.60 -8.39 30.84
CA ASP A 163 18.07 -9.74 31.03
C ASP A 163 16.82 -9.93 30.17
N GLY A 164 16.61 -11.14 29.66
CA GLY A 164 15.40 -11.47 28.88
C GLY A 164 14.15 -11.31 29.74
N HIS A 165 13.03 -10.99 29.08
CA HIS A 165 11.73 -10.93 29.76
C HIS A 165 11.21 -12.33 30.05
N GLU A 166 10.86 -12.58 31.31
CA GLU A 166 10.18 -13.80 31.72
C GLU A 166 8.65 -13.63 31.59
N TYR A 167 7.99 -14.63 31.02
CA TYR A 167 6.55 -14.69 30.89
C TYR A 167 5.98 -15.68 31.93
N PRO A 168 5.73 -15.26 33.17
CA PRO A 168 5.40 -16.19 34.24
C PRO A 168 4.02 -16.84 34.07
N ASN A 169 3.11 -16.23 33.30
CA ASN A 169 1.77 -16.76 33.08
C ASN A 169 1.57 -17.20 31.61
N HIS A 170 1.41 -16.23 30.70
CA HIS A 170 1.06 -16.48 29.30
C HIS A 170 1.93 -15.63 28.37
N HIS A 171 2.35 -16.23 27.28
CA HIS A 171 2.95 -15.54 26.14
C HIS A 171 1.98 -15.59 24.96
N TRP A 172 1.38 -14.44 24.64
CA TRP A 172 0.40 -14.36 23.58
C TRP A 172 1.05 -14.35 22.21
N VAL A 173 0.52 -15.17 21.33
CA VAL A 173 0.96 -15.28 19.92
C VAL A 173 -0.26 -15.17 19.01
N MET A 174 -0.13 -14.44 17.91
CA MET A 174 -1.15 -14.36 16.87
C MET A 174 -0.74 -15.20 15.66
N SER A 175 -1.60 -16.10 15.25
CA SER A 175 -1.47 -16.87 14.02
C SER A 175 -2.54 -16.43 13.03
N VAL A 176 -2.13 -16.14 11.79
CA VAL A 176 -3.04 -15.72 10.72
C VAL A 176 -2.97 -16.73 9.59
N ASP A 177 -4.11 -17.37 9.28
CA ASP A 177 -4.23 -18.23 8.10
C ASP A 177 -4.37 -17.36 6.84
N LEU A 178 -3.27 -17.22 6.10
CA LEU A 178 -3.24 -16.41 4.88
C LEU A 178 -4.03 -17.03 3.73
N ASN A 179 -4.37 -18.35 3.76
CA ASN A 179 -5.24 -18.96 2.76
C ASN A 179 -6.71 -18.57 2.98
N ALA A 180 -7.11 -18.38 4.25
CA ALA A 180 -8.46 -17.94 4.60
C ALA A 180 -8.59 -16.41 4.66
N CYS A 181 -7.49 -15.67 4.70
CA CYS A 181 -7.48 -14.22 4.84
C CYS A 181 -8.01 -13.52 3.59
N THR A 182 -9.07 -12.72 3.73
CA THR A 182 -9.66 -11.90 2.65
C THR A 182 -9.03 -10.50 2.53
N GLY A 183 -8.09 -10.12 3.40
CA GLY A 183 -7.49 -8.80 3.45
C GLY A 183 -8.45 -7.69 3.91
N CYS A 184 -9.51 -8.02 4.66
CA CYS A 184 -10.53 -7.05 5.08
C CYS A 184 -10.03 -5.97 6.06
N GLY A 185 -8.85 -6.16 6.69
CA GLY A 185 -8.26 -5.20 7.61
C GLY A 185 -8.88 -5.14 9.00
N ALA A 186 -9.83 -6.01 9.34
CA ALA A 186 -10.50 -6.01 10.65
C ALA A 186 -9.50 -6.18 11.82
N CYS A 187 -8.47 -7.00 11.66
CA CYS A 187 -7.42 -7.18 12.67
C CYS A 187 -6.59 -5.91 12.89
N THR A 188 -6.32 -5.14 11.83
CA THR A 188 -5.60 -3.86 11.95
C THR A 188 -6.45 -2.82 12.65
N VAL A 189 -7.75 -2.75 12.33
CA VAL A 189 -8.71 -1.86 13.00
C VAL A 189 -8.87 -2.22 14.47
N ALA A 190 -9.01 -3.50 14.81
CA ALA A 190 -9.10 -3.97 16.20
C ALA A 190 -7.85 -3.58 17.00
N CYS A 191 -6.66 -3.76 16.41
CA CYS A 191 -5.40 -3.34 17.03
C CYS A 191 -5.34 -1.83 17.27
N GLN A 192 -5.77 -1.03 16.30
CA GLN A 192 -5.79 0.44 16.42
C GLN A 192 -6.75 0.90 17.51
N VAL A 193 -7.93 0.30 17.60
CA VAL A 193 -8.94 0.62 18.63
C VAL A 193 -8.44 0.26 20.03
N GLU A 194 -7.93 -0.96 20.21
CA GLU A 194 -7.45 -1.45 21.51
C GLU A 194 -6.24 -0.65 22.00
N ASN A 195 -5.34 -0.28 21.12
CA ASN A 195 -4.14 0.46 21.48
C ASN A 195 -4.28 1.98 21.38
N ASN A 196 -5.51 2.48 21.20
CA ASN A 196 -5.80 3.91 21.08
C ASN A 196 -4.90 4.63 20.07
N VAL A 197 -4.66 3.99 18.91
CA VAL A 197 -3.89 4.60 17.83
C VAL A 197 -4.70 5.75 17.25
N PRO A 198 -4.15 6.98 17.17
CA PRO A 198 -4.90 8.13 16.71
C PRO A 198 -5.32 7.99 15.24
N VAL A 199 -6.59 8.28 14.97
CA VAL A 199 -7.11 8.42 13.60
C VAL A 199 -6.82 9.82 13.12
N VAL A 200 -6.02 9.95 12.07
CA VAL A 200 -5.58 11.24 11.52
C VAL A 200 -6.11 11.44 10.10
N GLY A 201 -6.28 12.69 9.70
CA GLY A 201 -6.74 13.05 8.37
C GLY A 201 -5.64 12.98 7.30
N LYS A 202 -6.00 13.32 6.05
CA LYS A 202 -5.12 13.25 4.87
C LYS A 202 -3.80 14.02 5.08
N GLU A 203 -3.87 15.25 5.60
CA GLU A 203 -2.69 16.10 5.82
C GLU A 203 -1.70 15.47 6.80
N GLU A 204 -2.18 14.85 7.85
CA GLU A 204 -1.34 14.21 8.84
C GLU A 204 -0.70 12.91 8.32
N VAL A 205 -1.40 12.15 7.48
CA VAL A 205 -0.81 11.01 6.76
C VAL A 205 0.27 11.50 5.78
N LEU A 206 0.05 12.61 5.07
CA LEU A 206 1.06 13.26 4.23
C LEU A 206 2.27 13.72 5.05
N ASN A 207 2.08 14.09 6.31
CA ASN A 207 3.13 14.43 7.25
C ASN A 207 3.71 13.19 7.98
N ARG A 208 3.31 11.98 7.58
CA ARG A 208 3.77 10.68 8.13
C ARG A 208 3.47 10.51 9.63
N ARG A 209 2.38 11.07 10.12
CA ARG A 209 1.92 10.92 11.50
C ARG A 209 1.05 9.68 11.72
N GLU A 210 0.64 9.02 10.65
CA GLU A 210 -0.06 7.74 10.77
C GLU A 210 0.91 6.69 11.35
N MET A 211 0.47 6.01 12.40
CA MET A 211 1.19 4.90 13.02
C MET A 211 0.25 3.71 13.15
N ALA A 212 0.70 2.55 12.71
CA ALA A 212 -0.03 1.30 12.87
C ALA A 212 0.95 0.22 13.33
N TRP A 213 0.63 -0.45 14.44
CA TRP A 213 1.46 -1.54 14.98
C TRP A 213 1.25 -2.83 14.19
N LEU A 214 0.02 -3.07 13.77
CA LEU A 214 -0.35 -4.17 12.91
C LEU A 214 -0.71 -3.63 11.52
N ARG A 215 -0.04 -4.12 10.48
CA ARG A 215 -0.21 -3.65 9.09
C ARG A 215 -0.31 -4.83 8.14
N ILE A 216 -1.05 -4.62 7.07
CA ILE A 216 -1.03 -5.51 5.89
C ILE A 216 -0.32 -4.74 4.80
N ASP A 217 0.91 -5.10 4.50
CA ASP A 217 1.72 -4.47 3.47
C ASP A 217 1.84 -5.37 2.24
N ARG A 218 2.07 -4.75 1.08
CA ARG A 218 2.19 -5.42 -0.21
C ARG A 218 3.56 -5.15 -0.82
N TYR A 219 4.20 -6.20 -1.30
CA TYR A 219 5.48 -6.15 -1.98
C TYR A 219 5.39 -6.80 -3.35
N TYR A 220 6.22 -6.34 -4.29
CA TYR A 220 6.30 -6.85 -5.65
C TYR A 220 7.64 -7.52 -5.92
#